data_7e228f6bdc54ffb7793d58f9d8067b4e
#
_entry.id   7e228f6bdc54ffb7793d58f9d8067b4e
#
_cell.length_a   1.000
_cell.length_b   1.000
_cell.length_c   1.000
_cell.angle_alpha   90.00
_cell.angle_beta   90.00
_cell.angle_gamma   90.00
#
_symmetry.space_group_name_H-M   'P 1'
#
loop_
_entity.id
_entity.type
_entity.pdbx_description
1 polymer ?
#
loop_
_entity_poly.entity_id
_entity_poly.type
_entity_poly.pdbx_seq_one_letter_code
_entity_poly.pdbx_strand_id
1 'polypeptide(L)'
;AEDRKKFRKNMIEIGLDLPKSKIVNNFNQSKKVIRQIGLPAIIRPAFTLGGLGGGIAKNKKEFFKIVKNGLHESPVNQVLVEECLEGWKEFEMEVVRDKKDNCIIICSIENLDPMGIHTGDSVTIAPALTLTDKEYQVMRNASIACLRKIGVETGGSNVQFAINPKNGRMVIIEMNPR
;
A
#
# COMPACT_ATOMS: atom_id res chain seq x y z
N ALA A 1 -3.33 -3.58 -12.42
CA ALA A 1 -2.31 -3.59 -11.37
C ALA A 1 -1.43 -2.34 -11.40
N GLU A 2 -0.81 -1.99 -12.52
CA GLU A 2 0.18 -0.88 -12.61
C GLU A 2 -0.40 0.52 -12.41
N ASP A 3 -1.63 0.77 -12.85
CA ASP A 3 -2.31 2.05 -12.62
C ASP A 3 -2.84 2.14 -11.18
N ARG A 4 -2.14 2.86 -10.32
CA ARG A 4 -2.49 3.02 -8.90
C ARG A 4 -3.89 3.61 -8.66
N LYS A 5 -4.37 4.50 -9.55
CA LYS A 5 -5.73 5.09 -9.40
C LYS A 5 -6.80 4.05 -9.70
N LYS A 6 -6.62 3.28 -10.78
CA LYS A 6 -7.54 2.19 -11.14
C LYS A 6 -7.51 1.08 -10.11
N PHE A 7 -6.32 0.68 -9.66
CA PHE A 7 -6.16 -0.31 -8.59
C PHE A 7 -6.92 0.13 -7.33
N ARG A 8 -6.67 1.34 -6.84
CA ARG A 8 -7.35 1.89 -5.67
C ARG A 8 -8.88 1.88 -5.84
N LYS A 9 -9.40 2.35 -6.99
CA LYS A 9 -10.84 2.34 -7.27
C LYS A 9 -11.40 0.93 -7.19
N ASN A 10 -10.77 -0.02 -7.86
CA ASN A 10 -11.20 -1.42 -7.90
C ASN A 10 -11.20 -2.06 -6.51
N MET A 11 -10.18 -1.80 -5.67
CA MET A 11 -10.10 -2.36 -4.32
C MET A 11 -11.20 -1.79 -3.41
N ILE A 12 -11.48 -0.50 -3.50
CA ILE A 12 -12.59 0.13 -2.76
C ILE A 12 -13.95 -0.48 -3.18
N GLU A 13 -14.18 -0.70 -4.48
CA GLU A 13 -15.42 -1.29 -5.00
C GLU A 13 -15.69 -2.70 -4.47
N ILE A 14 -14.65 -3.47 -4.16
CA ILE A 14 -14.77 -4.81 -3.55
C ILE A 14 -14.62 -4.80 -2.02
N GLY A 15 -14.64 -3.61 -1.40
CA GLY A 15 -14.63 -3.46 0.06
C GLY A 15 -13.28 -3.69 0.74
N LEU A 16 -12.17 -3.68 -0.01
CA LEU A 16 -10.84 -3.81 0.59
C LEU A 16 -10.31 -2.46 1.06
N ASP A 17 -9.67 -2.45 2.22
CA ASP A 17 -9.04 -1.25 2.77
C ASP A 17 -7.65 -1.04 2.16
N LEU A 18 -7.30 0.23 1.96
CA LEU A 18 -6.02 0.67 1.42
C LEU A 18 -5.42 1.75 2.31
N PRO A 19 -4.10 2.01 2.22
CA PRO A 19 -3.51 3.17 2.86
C PRO A 19 -4.26 4.44 2.48
N LYS A 20 -4.58 5.27 3.45
CA LYS A 20 -5.24 6.56 3.19
C LYS A 20 -4.33 7.42 2.34
N SER A 21 -4.86 8.04 1.30
CA SER A 21 -4.08 8.95 0.46
C SER A 21 -4.94 10.08 -0.10
N LYS A 22 -4.34 11.23 -0.30
CA LYS A 22 -4.98 12.42 -0.90
C LYS A 22 -3.98 13.21 -1.74
N ILE A 23 -4.44 13.69 -2.86
CA ILE A 23 -3.69 14.64 -3.70
C ILE A 23 -3.89 16.05 -3.15
N VAL A 24 -2.81 16.82 -3.11
CA VAL A 24 -2.75 18.21 -2.67
C VAL A 24 -2.15 19.04 -3.79
N ASN A 25 -2.88 20.04 -4.27
CA ASN A 25 -2.44 20.94 -5.35
C ASN A 25 -2.08 22.34 -4.84
N ASN A 26 -2.34 22.65 -3.58
CA ASN A 26 -1.96 23.90 -2.94
C ASN A 26 -1.83 23.72 -1.42
N PHE A 27 -1.08 24.65 -0.82
CA PHE A 27 -0.79 24.59 0.62
C PHE A 27 -2.02 24.62 1.53
N ASN A 28 -3.09 25.30 1.15
CA ASN A 28 -4.29 25.37 1.99
C ASN A 28 -5.04 24.04 2.08
N GLN A 29 -5.00 23.23 1.00
CA GLN A 29 -5.55 21.87 1.01
C GLN A 29 -4.81 20.98 2.01
N SER A 30 -3.50 21.15 2.17
CA SER A 30 -2.69 20.33 3.07
C SER A 30 -3.15 20.41 4.54
N LYS A 31 -3.67 21.57 4.97
CA LYS A 31 -4.22 21.76 6.32
C LYS A 31 -5.45 20.89 6.61
N LYS A 32 -6.25 20.58 5.58
CA LYS A 32 -7.40 19.66 5.69
C LYS A 32 -6.93 18.21 5.59
N VAL A 33 -6.00 17.93 4.69
CA VAL A 33 -5.52 16.59 4.38
C VAL A 33 -4.78 15.97 5.58
N ILE A 34 -3.96 16.72 6.30
CA ILE A 34 -3.25 16.20 7.49
C ILE A 34 -4.22 15.70 8.58
N ARG A 35 -5.41 16.31 8.69
CA ARG A 35 -6.43 15.85 9.65
C ARG A 35 -7.10 14.54 9.24
N GLN A 36 -7.14 14.25 7.93
CA GLN A 36 -7.75 13.03 7.37
C GLN A 36 -6.77 11.86 7.32
N ILE A 37 -5.52 12.14 6.96
CA ILE A 37 -4.47 11.13 6.82
C ILE A 37 -3.86 10.80 8.19
N GLY A 38 -3.59 11.81 9.01
CA GLY A 38 -2.85 11.67 10.27
C GLY A 38 -1.34 11.75 10.07
N LEU A 39 -0.62 11.43 11.14
CA LEU A 39 0.86 11.37 11.17
C LEU A 39 1.28 10.04 11.81
N PRO A 40 2.42 9.49 11.40
CA PRO A 40 3.31 9.96 10.34
C PRO A 40 2.68 9.86 8.95
N ALA A 41 3.12 10.71 8.01
CA ALA A 41 2.63 10.75 6.64
C ALA A 41 3.79 10.80 5.63
N ILE A 42 3.61 10.14 4.50
CA ILE A 42 4.54 10.18 3.37
C ILE A 42 4.06 11.25 2.39
N ILE A 43 4.96 12.11 1.95
CA ILE A 43 4.70 13.12 0.93
C ILE A 43 5.53 12.79 -0.30
N ARG A 44 4.88 12.67 -1.46
CA ARG A 44 5.52 12.36 -2.75
C ARG A 44 5.12 13.40 -3.78
N PRO A 45 6.03 14.28 -4.22
CA PRO A 45 5.78 15.19 -5.32
C PRO A 45 5.49 14.43 -6.60
N ALA A 46 4.56 14.94 -7.41
CA ALA A 46 4.24 14.35 -8.69
C ALA A 46 5.30 14.70 -9.74
N PHE A 47 5.67 13.71 -10.56
CA PHE A 47 6.61 13.87 -11.68
C PHE A 47 8.01 14.35 -11.29
N THR A 48 8.50 14.01 -10.09
CA THR A 48 9.90 14.23 -9.69
C THR A 48 10.71 12.94 -9.79
N LEU A 49 11.99 13.06 -10.10
CA LEU A 49 12.92 11.93 -10.15
C LEU A 49 13.57 11.70 -8.78
N GLY A 50 13.82 10.44 -8.44
CA GLY A 50 14.57 10.08 -7.23
C GLY A 50 13.96 10.53 -5.91
N GLY A 51 12.65 10.81 -5.87
CA GLY A 51 11.98 11.25 -4.64
C GLY A 51 12.28 12.69 -4.21
N LEU A 52 12.85 13.50 -5.11
CA LEU A 52 13.19 14.91 -4.85
C LEU A 52 11.98 15.69 -4.30
N GLY A 53 12.19 16.41 -3.21
CA GLY A 53 11.15 17.22 -2.54
C GLY A 53 10.15 16.41 -1.72
N GLY A 54 10.26 15.06 -1.70
CA GLY A 54 9.43 14.18 -0.89
C GLY A 54 10.03 13.85 0.48
N GLY A 55 9.31 13.07 1.27
CA GLY A 55 9.80 12.59 2.56
C GLY A 55 8.70 12.11 3.50
N ILE A 56 9.11 11.61 4.66
CA ILE A 56 8.24 11.20 5.75
C ILE A 56 8.17 12.33 6.77
N ALA A 57 6.95 12.75 7.10
CA ALA A 57 6.68 13.75 8.12
C ALA A 57 6.20 13.07 9.40
N LYS A 58 6.93 13.22 10.50
CA LYS A 58 6.59 12.67 11.83
C LYS A 58 5.76 13.64 12.67
N ASN A 59 5.82 14.93 12.35
CA ASN A 59 5.09 15.98 13.03
C ASN A 59 4.55 17.05 12.07
N LYS A 60 3.67 17.94 12.55
CA LYS A 60 3.03 18.98 11.74
C LYS A 60 4.02 19.94 11.09
N LYS A 61 5.10 20.30 11.80
CA LYS A 61 6.12 21.25 11.30
C LYS A 61 6.84 20.65 10.08
N GLU A 62 7.28 19.41 10.19
CA GLU A 62 7.88 18.66 9.08
C GLU A 62 6.90 18.51 7.93
N PHE A 63 5.65 18.11 8.22
CA PHE A 63 4.62 17.94 7.21
C PHE A 63 4.45 19.18 6.33
N PHE A 64 4.25 20.35 6.94
CA PHE A 64 4.06 21.58 6.16
C PHE A 64 5.31 22.03 5.42
N LYS A 65 6.51 21.78 6.00
CA LYS A 65 7.78 22.05 5.33
C LYS A 65 7.94 21.19 4.06
N ILE A 66 7.73 19.87 4.19
CA ILE A 66 7.89 18.92 3.06
C ILE A 66 6.82 19.18 1.99
N VAL A 67 5.56 19.42 2.38
CA VAL A 67 4.50 19.73 1.41
C VAL A 67 4.80 21.01 0.63
N LYS A 68 5.27 22.09 1.30
CA LYS A 68 5.63 23.33 0.62
C LYS A 68 6.75 23.11 -0.39
N ASN A 69 7.79 22.39 0.02
CA ASN A 69 8.92 22.06 -0.84
C ASN A 69 8.46 21.15 -2.01
N GLY A 70 7.71 20.10 -1.73
CA GLY A 70 7.20 19.17 -2.75
C GLY A 70 6.29 19.83 -3.79
N LEU A 71 5.45 20.79 -3.38
CA LEU A 71 4.65 21.59 -4.31
C LEU A 71 5.50 22.46 -5.22
N HIS A 72 6.62 22.98 -4.70
CA HIS A 72 7.56 23.79 -5.48
C HIS A 72 8.34 22.93 -6.49
N GLU A 73 8.82 21.77 -6.05
CA GLU A 73 9.60 20.84 -6.89
C GLU A 73 8.76 20.13 -7.96
N SER A 74 7.46 19.97 -7.73
CA SER A 74 6.57 19.31 -8.70
C SER A 74 6.27 20.24 -9.88
N PRO A 75 6.54 19.81 -11.14
CA PRO A 75 6.27 20.61 -12.34
C PRO A 75 4.79 20.99 -12.51
N VAL A 76 3.90 20.22 -11.86
CA VAL A 76 2.44 20.42 -11.91
C VAL A 76 1.87 20.91 -10.58
N ASN A 77 2.72 21.40 -9.66
CA ASN A 77 2.33 21.86 -8.32
C ASN A 77 1.43 20.85 -7.58
N GLN A 78 1.81 19.58 -7.59
CA GLN A 78 1.01 18.51 -7.01
C GLN A 78 1.86 17.59 -6.12
N VAL A 79 1.34 17.28 -4.93
CA VAL A 79 1.92 16.24 -4.06
C VAL A 79 0.86 15.22 -3.68
N LEU A 80 1.26 13.95 -3.59
CA LEU A 80 0.48 12.89 -2.97
C LEU A 80 0.87 12.83 -1.49
N VAL A 81 -0.12 12.88 -0.62
CA VAL A 81 0.03 12.64 0.82
C VAL A 81 -0.58 11.30 1.16
N GLU A 82 0.20 10.41 1.74
CA GLU A 82 -0.19 9.03 2.07
C GLU A 82 0.02 8.73 3.55
N GLU A 83 -0.81 7.86 4.09
CA GLU A 83 -0.60 7.24 5.40
C GLU A 83 0.72 6.48 5.41
N CYS A 84 1.54 6.72 6.42
CA CYS A 84 2.81 6.01 6.57
C CYS A 84 2.56 4.66 7.25
N LEU A 85 3.01 3.60 6.62
CA LEU A 85 2.91 2.23 7.12
C LEU A 85 4.23 1.73 7.74
N GLU A 86 5.20 2.63 7.96
CA GLU A 86 6.46 2.28 8.63
C GLU A 86 6.19 1.57 9.96
N GLY A 87 6.81 0.43 10.17
CA GLY A 87 6.63 -0.39 11.38
C GLY A 87 5.40 -1.31 11.36
N TRP A 88 4.61 -1.35 10.28
CA TRP A 88 3.58 -2.36 10.11
C TRP A 88 4.20 -3.69 9.68
N LYS A 89 3.52 -4.79 10.00
CA LYS A 89 3.90 -6.12 9.50
C LYS A 89 3.58 -6.22 8.01
N GLU A 90 4.48 -6.83 7.25
CA GLU A 90 4.31 -7.06 5.81
C GLU A 90 4.08 -8.53 5.52
N PHE A 91 3.04 -8.81 4.73
CA PHE A 91 2.69 -10.15 4.28
C PHE A 91 2.41 -10.16 2.80
N GLU A 92 2.62 -11.32 2.18
CA GLU A 92 2.34 -11.54 0.77
C GLU A 92 1.59 -12.87 0.58
N MET A 93 0.72 -12.91 -0.42
CA MET A 93 0.07 -14.12 -0.88
C MET A 93 0.46 -14.41 -2.33
N GLU A 94 1.04 -15.57 -2.56
CA GLU A 94 1.23 -16.08 -3.92
C GLU A 94 -0.02 -16.85 -4.32
N VAL A 95 -0.66 -16.38 -5.38
CA VAL A 95 -1.99 -16.84 -5.81
C VAL A 95 -1.96 -17.23 -7.27
N VAL A 96 -2.55 -18.36 -7.62
CA VAL A 96 -2.75 -18.77 -9.01
C VAL A 96 -4.24 -18.83 -9.32
N ARG A 97 -4.63 -18.33 -10.47
CA ARG A 97 -6.00 -18.42 -10.98
C ARG A 97 -6.01 -18.89 -12.44
N ASP A 98 -6.96 -19.74 -12.78
CA ASP A 98 -7.19 -20.20 -14.14
C ASP A 98 -8.45 -19.58 -14.77
N LYS A 99 -8.66 -19.86 -16.07
CA LYS A 99 -9.84 -19.38 -16.83
C LYS A 99 -11.17 -19.93 -16.33
N LYS A 100 -11.16 -21.03 -15.56
CA LYS A 100 -12.37 -21.64 -14.98
C LYS A 100 -12.66 -21.10 -13.57
N ASP A 101 -11.94 -20.06 -13.17
CA ASP A 101 -12.03 -19.43 -11.83
C ASP A 101 -11.58 -20.35 -10.68
N ASN A 102 -10.81 -21.38 -10.95
CA ASN A 102 -10.10 -22.08 -9.89
C ASN A 102 -9.00 -21.16 -9.37
N CYS A 103 -9.06 -20.83 -8.08
CA CYS A 103 -8.14 -19.91 -7.45
C CYS A 103 -7.51 -20.56 -6.21
N ILE A 104 -6.18 -20.64 -6.19
CA ILE A 104 -5.40 -21.35 -5.17
C ILE A 104 -4.36 -20.43 -4.58
N ILE A 105 -4.26 -20.39 -3.25
CA ILE A 105 -3.12 -19.80 -2.55
C ILE A 105 -1.99 -20.82 -2.56
N ILE A 106 -0.89 -20.49 -3.21
CA ILE A 106 0.29 -21.37 -3.30
C ILE A 106 1.05 -21.31 -1.97
N CYS A 107 1.32 -20.11 -1.47
CA CYS A 107 1.90 -19.91 -0.16
C CYS A 107 1.57 -18.51 0.40
N SER A 108 1.66 -18.40 1.72
CA SER A 108 1.72 -17.12 2.43
C SER A 108 3.17 -16.82 2.76
N ILE A 109 3.53 -15.56 2.67
CA ILE A 109 4.89 -15.08 2.88
C ILE A 109 4.85 -13.98 3.95
N GLU A 110 5.83 -13.97 4.83
CA GLU A 110 6.03 -12.94 5.84
C GLU A 110 7.43 -12.33 5.70
N ASN A 111 7.50 -11.01 5.64
CA ASN A 111 8.74 -10.28 5.80
C ASN A 111 8.94 -10.01 7.29
N LEU A 112 10.02 -10.54 7.88
CA LEU A 112 10.29 -10.40 9.31
C LEU A 112 10.60 -8.97 9.71
N ASP A 113 11.21 -8.22 8.81
CA ASP A 113 11.46 -6.81 9.01
C ASP A 113 10.18 -6.01 8.76
N PRO A 114 9.93 -4.98 9.60
CA PRO A 114 8.73 -4.17 9.44
C PRO A 114 8.78 -3.35 8.15
N MET A 115 7.60 -2.95 7.65
CA MET A 115 7.49 -2.05 6.50
C MET A 115 8.35 -0.80 6.69
N GLY A 116 9.02 -0.38 5.61
CA GLY A 116 10.02 0.69 5.59
C GLY A 116 11.43 0.18 5.29
N ILE A 117 11.69 -1.11 5.49
CA ILE A 117 12.89 -1.80 5.01
C ILE A 117 12.57 -2.36 3.62
N HIS A 118 13.50 -2.24 2.68
CA HIS A 118 13.29 -2.74 1.32
C HIS A 118 13.15 -4.27 1.34
N THR A 119 12.14 -4.80 0.63
CA THR A 119 11.83 -6.24 0.62
C THR A 119 13.04 -7.11 0.24
N GLY A 120 13.90 -6.64 -0.66
CA GLY A 120 15.14 -7.34 -1.06
C GLY A 120 16.21 -7.42 0.04
N ASP A 121 16.09 -6.61 1.08
CA ASP A 121 17.03 -6.55 2.22
C ASP A 121 16.41 -7.21 3.48
N SER A 122 15.17 -7.69 3.39
CA SER A 122 14.43 -8.30 4.49
C SER A 122 14.53 -9.82 4.48
N VAL A 123 14.53 -10.43 5.67
CA VAL A 123 14.38 -11.88 5.81
C VAL A 123 12.93 -12.27 5.52
N THR A 124 12.75 -13.12 4.53
CA THR A 124 11.46 -13.59 4.06
C THR A 124 11.22 -15.04 4.47
N ILE A 125 10.05 -15.35 5.04
CA ILE A 125 9.68 -16.70 5.48
C ILE A 125 8.41 -17.13 4.77
N ALA A 126 8.41 -18.34 4.26
CA ALA A 126 7.25 -19.02 3.68
C ALA A 126 7.14 -20.45 4.27
N PRO A 127 5.99 -20.87 4.80
CA PRO A 127 4.78 -20.07 5.00
C PRO A 127 4.94 -19.01 6.11
N ALA A 128 4.09 -17.97 6.11
CA ALA A 128 4.03 -16.96 7.15
C ALA A 128 3.82 -17.59 8.55
N LEU A 129 4.60 -17.17 9.54
CA LEU A 129 4.61 -17.78 10.87
C LEU A 129 3.70 -17.07 11.89
N THR A 130 3.48 -15.76 11.73
CA THR A 130 2.80 -14.95 12.76
C THR A 130 1.35 -14.59 12.39
N LEU A 131 0.82 -15.12 11.29
CA LEU A 131 -0.60 -15.00 10.95
C LEU A 131 -1.45 -15.94 11.82
N THR A 132 -2.49 -15.40 12.42
CA THR A 132 -3.58 -16.23 12.95
C THR A 132 -4.39 -16.82 11.79
N ASP A 133 -5.09 -17.94 12.03
CA ASP A 133 -5.96 -18.53 11.01
C ASP A 133 -7.01 -17.53 10.50
N LYS A 134 -7.59 -16.72 11.39
CA LYS A 134 -8.54 -15.68 11.01
C LYS A 134 -7.94 -14.64 10.07
N GLU A 135 -6.75 -14.14 10.37
CA GLU A 135 -6.04 -13.18 9.52
C GLU A 135 -5.68 -13.80 8.16
N TYR A 136 -5.20 -15.03 8.16
CA TYR A 136 -4.93 -15.78 6.94
C TYR A 136 -6.17 -15.90 6.06
N GLN A 137 -7.34 -16.29 6.62
CA GLN A 137 -8.58 -16.44 5.85
C GLN A 137 -9.07 -15.10 5.27
N VAL A 138 -8.96 -14.00 6.03
CA VAL A 138 -9.28 -12.66 5.53
C VAL A 138 -8.37 -12.28 4.37
N MET A 139 -7.07 -12.49 4.52
CA MET A 139 -6.05 -12.18 3.51
C MET A 139 -6.20 -13.03 2.24
N ARG A 140 -6.48 -14.33 2.42
CA ARG A 140 -6.82 -15.26 1.34
C ARG A 140 -8.03 -14.77 0.53
N ASN A 141 -9.12 -14.46 1.22
CA ASN A 141 -10.35 -14.00 0.56
C ASN A 141 -10.15 -12.67 -0.16
N ALA A 142 -9.40 -11.73 0.44
CA ALA A 142 -9.03 -10.46 -0.17
C ALA A 142 -8.19 -10.67 -1.44
N SER A 143 -7.23 -11.59 -1.41
CA SER A 143 -6.37 -11.92 -2.56
C SER A 143 -7.20 -12.49 -3.72
N ILE A 144 -8.08 -13.43 -3.46
CA ILE A 144 -8.98 -14.02 -4.47
C ILE A 144 -9.89 -12.94 -5.08
N ALA A 145 -10.49 -12.10 -4.24
CA ALA A 145 -11.35 -11.00 -4.70
C ALA A 145 -10.57 -9.98 -5.56
N CYS A 146 -9.32 -9.69 -5.17
CA CYS A 146 -8.43 -8.81 -5.93
C CYS A 146 -8.15 -9.36 -7.33
N LEU A 147 -7.71 -10.62 -7.46
CA LEU A 147 -7.43 -11.24 -8.75
C LEU A 147 -8.65 -11.26 -9.67
N ARG A 148 -9.82 -11.60 -9.12
CA ARG A 148 -11.09 -11.59 -9.87
C ARG A 148 -11.43 -10.19 -10.37
N LYS A 149 -11.30 -9.17 -9.51
CA LYS A 149 -11.62 -7.77 -9.84
C LYS A 149 -10.68 -7.19 -10.89
N ILE A 150 -9.39 -7.51 -10.80
CA ILE A 150 -8.37 -7.07 -11.79
C ILE A 150 -8.52 -7.83 -13.11
N GLY A 151 -9.06 -9.05 -13.08
CA GLY A 151 -9.27 -9.85 -14.27
C GLY A 151 -8.06 -10.70 -14.66
N VAL A 152 -7.25 -11.13 -13.68
CA VAL A 152 -6.20 -12.14 -13.93
C VAL A 152 -6.88 -13.46 -14.16
N GLU A 153 -6.78 -13.99 -15.39
CA GLU A 153 -7.45 -15.23 -15.80
C GLU A 153 -6.50 -16.42 -15.89
N THR A 154 -5.19 -16.18 -16.03
CA THR A 154 -4.18 -17.23 -16.14
C THR A 154 -2.87 -16.79 -15.52
N GLY A 155 -2.32 -17.62 -14.67
CA GLY A 155 -0.99 -17.42 -14.08
C GLY A 155 -1.01 -17.04 -12.61
N GLY A 156 0.18 -16.78 -12.10
CA GLY A 156 0.42 -16.39 -10.73
C GLY A 156 0.29 -14.89 -10.52
N SER A 157 0.04 -14.52 -9.29
CA SER A 157 0.09 -13.13 -8.85
C SER A 157 0.55 -13.07 -7.40
N ASN A 158 1.36 -12.09 -7.10
CA ASN A 158 1.74 -11.72 -5.76
C ASN A 158 0.82 -10.61 -5.26
N VAL A 159 0.19 -10.78 -4.11
CA VAL A 159 -0.67 -9.78 -3.47
C VAL A 159 -0.06 -9.40 -2.14
N GLN A 160 0.24 -8.11 -1.96
CA GLN A 160 0.93 -7.60 -0.78
C GLN A 160 -0.04 -6.89 0.18
N PHE A 161 0.16 -7.16 1.47
CA PHE A 161 -0.65 -6.64 2.57
C PHE A 161 0.23 -6.06 3.66
N ALA A 162 -0.32 -5.08 4.37
CA ALA A 162 0.25 -4.64 5.64
C ALA A 162 -0.77 -4.76 6.76
N ILE A 163 -0.31 -5.19 7.94
CA ILE A 163 -1.12 -5.29 9.15
C ILE A 163 -0.54 -4.38 10.22
N ASN A 164 -1.39 -3.49 10.74
CA ASN A 164 -1.02 -2.63 11.86
C ASN A 164 -0.88 -3.47 13.14
N PRO A 165 0.33 -3.58 13.74
CA PRO A 165 0.55 -4.42 14.89
C PRO A 165 -0.17 -3.94 16.16
N LYS A 166 -0.66 -2.68 16.19
CA LYS A 166 -1.35 -2.10 17.34
C LYS A 166 -2.84 -2.40 17.39
N ASN A 167 -3.50 -2.51 16.23
CA ASN A 167 -4.95 -2.64 16.17
C ASN A 167 -5.47 -3.68 15.18
N GLY A 168 -4.57 -4.41 14.49
CA GLY A 168 -4.92 -5.46 13.53
C GLY A 168 -5.53 -4.96 12.22
N ARG A 169 -5.52 -3.65 11.95
CA ARG A 169 -6.02 -3.13 10.67
C ARG A 169 -5.17 -3.65 9.52
N MET A 170 -5.80 -4.33 8.58
CA MET A 170 -5.16 -4.86 7.36
C MET A 170 -5.48 -3.95 6.19
N VAL A 171 -4.47 -3.65 5.38
CA VAL A 171 -4.61 -2.92 4.12
C VAL A 171 -3.93 -3.69 2.99
N ILE A 172 -4.52 -3.63 1.79
CA ILE A 172 -3.87 -4.13 0.58
C ILE A 172 -2.95 -3.04 0.01
N ILE A 173 -1.73 -3.41 -0.35
CA ILE A 173 -0.71 -2.50 -0.87
C ILE A 173 -0.74 -2.49 -2.39
N GLU A 174 -0.48 -3.64 -2.97
CA GLU A 174 -0.42 -3.81 -4.42
C GLU A 174 -0.65 -5.27 -4.84
N MET A 175 -0.82 -5.47 -6.13
CA MET A 175 -0.86 -6.78 -6.75
C MET A 175 0.02 -6.78 -8.01
N ASN A 176 0.93 -7.73 -8.07
CA ASN A 176 1.90 -7.91 -9.14
C ASN A 176 1.57 -9.20 -9.91
N PRO A 177 0.98 -9.12 -11.12
CA PRO A 177 0.84 -10.28 -12.00
C PRO A 177 2.21 -10.82 -12.40
N ARG A 178 2.32 -12.12 -12.46
CA ARG A 178 3.54 -12.86 -12.83
C ARG A 178 3.40 -13.51 -14.19
#